data_401e37b94e290d5db78dd5a062f9a131
#
_entry.id   401e37b94e290d5db78dd5a062f9a131
#
_cell.length_a   1.000
_cell.length_b   1.000
_cell.length_c   1.000
_cell.angle_alpha   90.00
_cell.angle_beta   90.00
_cell.angle_gamma   90.00
#
_symmetry.space_group_name_H-M   'P 1'
#
loop_
_entity.id
_entity.type
_entity.pdbx_description
1 polymer ?
#
loop_
_entity_poly.entity_id
_entity_poly.type
_entity_poly.pdbx_seq_one_letter_code
_entity_poly.pdbx_strand_id
1 'polypeptide(L)'
;MKDIYYMNSNKEIIDLLESPYLLQTGELFDSAWSYESKERISGGAKITSVRKKLEERSLTLSIVNYGPDSYEQAVDRLHEVLDIDVLNQTHGRLYFGNMYIECYVIASKKSEWEYDAGYMDVELTVVIEYPMWIGENSYTFHSYGISSNDNKRYPGKYPYRYANGMTSNYII
;
A
#
# COMPACT_ATOMS: atom_id res chain seq x y z
N MET A 1 -16.99 -4.01 5.49
CA MET A 1 -16.45 -2.85 4.78
C MET A 1 -14.97 -3.11 4.57
N LYS A 2 -14.35 -2.72 3.49
CA LYS A 2 -12.89 -2.94 3.34
C LYS A 2 -12.20 -1.78 4.01
N ASP A 3 -11.15 -2.07 4.77
CA ASP A 3 -10.36 -1.06 5.46
C ASP A 3 -9.53 -0.28 4.43
N ILE A 4 -9.49 1.04 4.57
CA ILE A 4 -8.66 1.93 3.76
C ILE A 4 -7.77 2.70 4.73
N TYR A 5 -6.48 2.51 4.62
CA TYR A 5 -5.52 3.18 5.50
C TYR A 5 -4.19 3.42 4.79
N TYR A 6 -3.47 4.41 5.25
CA TYR A 6 -2.10 4.67 4.85
C TYR A 6 -1.15 4.16 5.92
N MET A 7 -0.06 3.50 5.50
CA MET A 7 1.01 3.05 6.38
C MET A 7 2.33 3.57 5.86
N ASN A 8 3.07 4.30 6.69
CA ASN A 8 4.38 4.79 6.33
C ASN A 8 5.48 3.71 6.47
N SER A 9 6.70 4.04 6.05
CA SER A 9 7.87 3.14 6.13
C SER A 9 8.23 2.72 7.56
N ASN A 10 7.85 3.52 8.57
CA ASN A 10 8.04 3.22 10.00
C ASN A 10 6.91 2.35 10.58
N LYS A 11 5.94 1.93 9.75
CA LYS A 11 4.75 1.17 10.14
C LYS A 11 3.75 1.94 11.00
N GLU A 12 3.77 3.25 10.94
CA GLU A 12 2.72 4.07 11.51
C GLU A 12 1.54 4.14 10.56
N ILE A 13 0.34 4.05 11.11
CA ILE A 13 -0.89 3.91 10.35
C ILE A 13 -1.77 5.13 10.56
N ILE A 14 -2.37 5.59 9.46
CA ILE A 14 -3.49 6.52 9.45
C ILE A 14 -4.69 5.81 8.83
N ASP A 15 -5.72 5.59 9.61
CA ASP A 15 -6.99 5.09 9.10
C ASP A 15 -7.70 6.23 8.35
N LEU A 16 -8.19 5.92 7.15
CA LEU A 16 -8.84 6.91 6.29
C LEU A 16 -10.37 6.77 6.30
N LEU A 17 -10.90 5.89 7.12
CA LEU A 17 -12.34 5.65 7.28
C LEU A 17 -12.83 5.95 8.69
N GLU A 18 -11.92 6.23 9.63
CA GLU A 18 -12.25 6.53 11.02
C GLU A 18 -11.81 7.95 11.39
N SER A 19 -12.59 8.57 12.30
CA SER A 19 -12.24 9.89 12.85
C SER A 19 -10.81 9.89 13.41
N PRO A 20 -10.02 10.95 13.21
CA PRO A 20 -10.41 12.24 12.64
C PRO A 20 -10.38 12.30 11.10
N TYR A 21 -9.88 11.30 10.39
CA TYR A 21 -9.69 11.33 8.95
C TYR A 21 -10.77 10.54 8.23
N LEU A 22 -11.51 11.21 7.34
CA LEU A 22 -12.57 10.58 6.55
C LEU A 22 -12.31 10.80 5.07
N LEU A 23 -12.00 9.72 4.37
CA LEU A 23 -11.84 9.76 2.91
C LEU A 23 -13.19 10.07 2.25
N GLN A 24 -13.26 11.19 1.54
CA GLN A 24 -14.45 11.62 0.82
C GLN A 24 -14.45 11.12 -0.60
N THR A 25 -13.38 11.42 -1.33
CA THR A 25 -13.22 11.03 -2.73
C THR A 25 -11.76 10.69 -3.01
N GLY A 26 -11.53 9.89 -4.05
CA GLY A 26 -10.17 9.58 -4.47
C GLY A 26 -10.12 8.78 -5.76
N GLU A 27 -9.09 9.04 -6.53
CA GLU A 27 -8.79 8.35 -7.78
C GLU A 27 -8.05 7.03 -7.52
N LEU A 28 -8.56 6.22 -6.56
CA LEU A 28 -7.87 5.03 -6.08
C LEU A 28 -7.70 3.95 -7.15
N PHE A 29 -8.70 3.79 -8.03
CA PHE A 29 -8.77 2.69 -8.98
C PHE A 29 -8.51 3.09 -10.42
N ASP A 30 -8.14 4.33 -10.66
CA ASP A 30 -7.78 4.79 -11.98
C ASP A 30 -6.57 4.02 -12.49
N SER A 31 -6.58 3.69 -13.76
CA SER A 31 -5.52 2.90 -14.37
C SER A 31 -5.33 3.33 -15.81
N ALA A 32 -4.13 3.82 -16.10
CA ALA A 32 -3.73 4.18 -17.44
C ALA A 32 -2.50 3.40 -17.90
N TRP A 33 -2.52 3.03 -19.18
CA TRP A 33 -1.38 2.41 -19.84
C TRP A 33 -0.89 3.32 -20.95
N SER A 34 0.40 3.54 -21.03
CA SER A 34 1.01 4.20 -22.17
C SER A 34 1.57 3.17 -23.14
N TYR A 35 1.52 3.47 -24.42
CA TYR A 35 2.02 2.60 -25.46
C TYR A 35 2.88 3.37 -26.47
N GLU A 36 3.79 2.66 -27.11
CA GLU A 36 4.53 3.12 -28.27
C GLU A 36 4.08 2.32 -29.50
N SER A 37 3.93 2.99 -30.62
CA SER A 37 3.53 2.35 -31.87
C SER A 37 4.44 2.76 -33.01
N LYS A 38 4.59 1.87 -33.99
CA LYS A 38 5.27 2.15 -35.27
C LYS A 38 4.29 1.95 -36.42
N GLU A 39 4.28 2.88 -37.35
CA GLU A 39 3.52 2.76 -38.58
C GLU A 39 4.09 1.62 -39.45
N ARG A 40 3.19 0.94 -40.14
CA ARG A 40 3.54 -0.10 -41.11
C ARG A 40 3.46 0.46 -42.52
N ILE A 41 4.37 0.06 -43.39
CA ILE A 41 4.38 0.43 -44.81
C ILE A 41 3.09 0.00 -45.52
N SER A 42 2.44 -1.08 -45.06
CA SER A 42 1.18 -1.59 -45.60
C SER A 42 -0.08 -0.89 -45.08
N GLY A 43 0.08 0.19 -44.30
CA GLY A 43 -0.99 0.88 -43.59
C GLY A 43 -1.26 0.32 -42.18
N GLY A 44 -1.77 1.20 -41.29
CA GLY A 44 -1.98 0.88 -39.86
C GLY A 44 -0.73 0.96 -39.05
N ALA A 45 -0.87 0.82 -37.73
CA ALA A 45 0.23 0.87 -36.76
C ALA A 45 0.34 -0.43 -35.98
N LYS A 46 1.55 -0.76 -35.57
CA LYS A 46 1.82 -1.88 -34.66
C LYS A 46 2.27 -1.31 -33.31
N ILE A 47 1.63 -1.74 -32.24
CA ILE A 47 2.08 -1.46 -30.88
C ILE A 47 3.41 -2.20 -30.65
N THR A 48 4.44 -1.46 -30.24
CA THR A 48 5.80 -1.97 -30.01
C THR A 48 6.11 -2.16 -28.55
N SER A 49 5.55 -1.33 -27.68
CA SER A 49 5.66 -1.49 -26.22
C SER A 49 4.41 -0.97 -25.52
N VAL A 50 4.11 -1.56 -24.37
CA VAL A 50 3.06 -1.08 -23.47
C VAL A 50 3.67 -1.07 -22.07
N ARG A 51 3.52 0.06 -21.37
CA ARG A 51 4.07 0.20 -20.00
C ARG A 51 3.20 1.12 -19.15
N LYS A 52 3.26 0.90 -17.86
CA LYS A 52 2.78 1.88 -16.90
C LYS A 52 3.83 2.96 -16.69
N LYS A 53 3.36 4.20 -16.57
CA LYS A 53 4.21 5.33 -16.19
C LYS A 53 3.87 5.73 -14.76
N LEU A 54 4.72 6.57 -14.19
CA LEU A 54 4.42 7.28 -12.96
C LEU A 54 3.04 7.96 -13.08
N GLU A 55 2.21 7.79 -12.08
CA GLU A 55 0.87 8.38 -11.98
C GLU A 55 0.80 9.28 -10.74
N GLU A 56 0.14 10.41 -10.89
CA GLU A 56 -0.28 11.26 -9.78
C GLU A 56 -1.78 11.08 -9.61
N ARG A 57 -2.21 10.93 -8.35
CA ARG A 57 -3.61 10.76 -7.98
C ARG A 57 -3.99 11.72 -6.87
N SER A 58 -5.22 12.18 -6.89
CA SER A 58 -5.77 13.04 -5.86
C SER A 58 -6.66 12.25 -4.90
N LEU A 59 -6.49 12.51 -3.61
CA LEU A 59 -7.33 11.99 -2.53
C LEU A 59 -7.84 13.16 -1.71
N THR A 60 -9.14 13.25 -1.48
CA THR A 60 -9.73 14.26 -0.61
C THR A 60 -10.14 13.63 0.71
N LEU A 61 -9.55 14.13 1.79
CA LEU A 61 -9.87 13.75 3.16
C LEU A 61 -10.62 14.89 3.85
N SER A 62 -11.67 14.57 4.59
CA SER A 62 -12.23 15.49 5.58
C SER A 62 -11.63 15.18 6.94
N ILE A 63 -11.00 16.17 7.55
CA ILE A 63 -10.57 16.10 8.95
C ILE A 63 -11.70 16.67 9.80
N VAL A 64 -12.32 15.78 10.58
CA VAL A 64 -13.45 16.12 11.44
C VAL A 64 -12.99 16.16 12.87
N ASN A 65 -13.27 17.28 13.52
CA ASN A 65 -12.89 17.49 14.89
C ASN A 65 -14.11 17.69 15.80
N TYR A 66 -14.08 17.01 16.95
CA TYR A 66 -15.09 17.13 17.98
C TYR A 66 -14.64 18.00 19.19
N GLY A 67 -13.50 18.71 19.09
CA GLY A 67 -12.98 19.55 20.17
C GLY A 67 -11.93 20.58 19.71
N PRO A 68 -11.76 21.70 20.45
CA PRO A 68 -10.94 22.82 19.99
C PRO A 68 -9.45 22.53 19.82
N ASP A 69 -8.91 21.60 20.59
CA ASP A 69 -7.47 21.31 20.58
C ASP A 69 -7.08 20.12 19.68
N SER A 70 -8.04 19.34 19.24
CA SER A 70 -7.77 18.08 18.51
C SER A 70 -7.53 18.30 17.02
N TYR A 71 -7.89 19.46 16.50
CA TYR A 71 -7.79 19.77 15.09
C TYR A 71 -6.36 19.97 14.61
N GLU A 72 -5.62 20.84 15.29
CA GLU A 72 -4.21 21.07 15.02
C GLU A 72 -3.41 19.77 15.19
N GLN A 73 -3.69 19.01 16.25
CA GLN A 73 -3.05 17.74 16.50
C GLN A 73 -3.32 16.71 15.39
N ALA A 74 -4.52 16.67 14.83
CA ALA A 74 -4.84 15.79 13.72
C ALA A 74 -4.08 16.19 12.45
N VAL A 75 -4.00 17.49 12.15
CA VAL A 75 -3.22 17.99 11.01
C VAL A 75 -1.74 17.72 11.19
N ASP A 76 -1.19 17.99 12.37
CA ASP A 76 0.22 17.73 12.65
C ASP A 76 0.55 16.25 12.56
N ARG A 77 -0.31 15.39 13.13
CA ARG A 77 -0.15 13.93 13.02
C ARG A 77 -0.21 13.44 11.58
N LEU A 78 -1.09 14.00 10.75
CA LEU A 78 -1.16 13.68 9.33
C LEU A 78 0.17 14.00 8.65
N HIS A 79 0.72 15.18 8.87
CA HIS A 79 1.99 15.59 8.30
C HIS A 79 3.16 14.75 8.83
N GLU A 80 3.24 14.52 10.14
CA GLU A 80 4.28 13.66 10.71
C GLU A 80 4.35 12.31 10.04
N VAL A 81 3.21 11.66 9.80
CA VAL A 81 3.18 10.32 9.21
C VAL A 81 3.48 10.34 7.72
N LEU A 82 2.99 11.34 6.98
CA LEU A 82 3.15 11.42 5.53
C LEU A 82 4.56 11.90 5.12
N ASP A 83 5.11 12.87 5.84
CA ASP A 83 6.38 13.51 5.47
C ASP A 83 7.60 12.59 5.70
N ILE A 84 7.50 11.63 6.61
CA ILE A 84 8.56 10.65 6.89
C ILE A 84 9.01 9.93 5.62
N ASP A 85 8.08 9.50 4.80
CA ASP A 85 8.38 8.73 3.60
C ASP A 85 9.07 9.57 2.53
N VAL A 86 8.66 10.83 2.40
CA VAL A 86 9.29 11.79 1.48
C VAL A 86 10.70 12.15 1.95
N LEU A 87 10.87 12.41 3.25
CA LEU A 87 12.18 12.76 3.84
C LEU A 87 13.18 11.61 3.75
N ASN A 88 12.73 10.39 3.97
CA ASN A 88 13.57 9.20 3.93
C ASN A 88 13.71 8.62 2.52
N GLN A 89 13.01 9.14 1.52
CA GLN A 89 12.95 8.60 0.16
C GLN A 89 12.56 7.12 0.15
N THR A 90 11.60 6.76 0.98
CA THR A 90 11.04 5.42 1.10
C THR A 90 9.56 5.46 0.78
N HIS A 91 9.03 4.41 0.17
CA HIS A 91 7.62 4.37 -0.17
C HIS A 91 6.77 4.09 1.07
N GLY A 92 5.72 4.88 1.24
CA GLY A 92 4.59 4.49 2.05
C GLY A 92 3.66 3.55 1.26
N ARG A 93 2.65 3.03 1.93
CA ARG A 93 1.68 2.10 1.36
C ARG A 93 0.26 2.55 1.63
N LEU A 94 -0.50 2.70 0.57
CA LEU A 94 -1.94 2.93 0.65
C LEU A 94 -2.66 1.59 0.51
N TYR A 95 -3.35 1.18 1.56
CA TYR A 95 -4.06 -0.09 1.62
C TYR A 95 -5.54 0.05 1.24
N PHE A 96 -6.04 -0.98 0.57
CA PHE A 96 -7.46 -1.18 0.32
C PHE A 96 -7.80 -2.66 0.57
N GLY A 97 -8.26 -2.95 1.76
CA GLY A 97 -8.45 -4.32 2.25
C GLY A 97 -7.11 -5.06 2.33
N ASN A 98 -6.96 -6.12 1.53
CA ASN A 98 -5.74 -6.94 1.47
C ASN A 98 -4.81 -6.60 0.30
N MET A 99 -5.03 -5.46 -0.33
CA MET A 99 -4.17 -4.96 -1.40
C MET A 99 -3.57 -3.63 -1.00
N TYR A 100 -2.37 -3.33 -1.48
CA TYR A 100 -1.75 -2.03 -1.31
C TYR A 100 -1.10 -1.55 -2.59
N ILE A 101 -0.83 -0.26 -2.64
CA ILE A 101 -0.05 0.41 -3.66
C ILE A 101 1.06 1.20 -2.98
N GLU A 102 2.28 1.11 -3.50
CA GLU A 102 3.42 1.87 -2.99
C GLU A 102 3.40 3.28 -3.57
N CYS A 103 3.49 4.28 -2.70
CA CYS A 103 3.31 5.67 -3.09
C CYS A 103 4.03 6.64 -2.17
N TYR A 104 4.14 7.87 -2.64
CA TYR A 104 4.51 9.05 -1.84
C TYR A 104 3.34 10.01 -1.79
N VAL A 105 3.11 10.62 -0.66
CA VAL A 105 2.20 11.77 -0.55
C VAL A 105 3.06 13.03 -0.57
N ILE A 106 3.05 13.76 -1.69
CA ILE A 106 3.98 14.87 -1.94
C ILE A 106 3.40 16.24 -1.71
N ALA A 107 2.09 16.35 -1.65
CA ALA A 107 1.40 17.62 -1.43
C ALA A 107 0.13 17.44 -0.63
N SER A 108 -0.15 18.41 0.21
CA SER A 108 -1.37 18.54 0.97
C SER A 108 -1.88 19.96 0.79
N LYS A 109 -3.02 20.10 0.13
CA LYS A 109 -3.71 21.38 -0.02
C LYS A 109 -4.91 21.40 0.89
N LYS A 110 -5.02 22.42 1.72
CA LYS A 110 -6.18 22.63 2.55
C LYS A 110 -7.20 23.45 1.75
N SER A 111 -8.44 22.98 1.70
CA SER A 111 -9.55 23.78 1.20
C SER A 111 -9.89 24.89 2.21
N GLU A 112 -10.81 25.75 1.86
CA GLU A 112 -11.24 26.85 2.72
C GLU A 112 -11.53 26.35 4.14
N TRP A 113 -10.76 26.86 5.09
CA TRP A 113 -10.92 26.58 6.49
C TRP A 113 -11.82 27.63 7.13
N GLU A 114 -12.98 27.22 7.56
CA GLU A 114 -13.85 28.04 8.37
C GLU A 114 -13.71 27.61 9.83
N TYR A 115 -13.31 28.54 10.69
CA TYR A 115 -13.05 28.29 12.11
C TYR A 115 -14.23 27.62 12.84
N ASP A 116 -15.46 27.93 12.45
CA ASP A 116 -16.68 27.39 13.05
C ASP A 116 -17.23 26.13 12.36
N ALA A 117 -16.67 25.68 11.26
CA ALA A 117 -17.24 24.59 10.46
C ALA A 117 -17.07 23.20 11.09
N GLY A 118 -16.12 23.03 12.02
CA GLY A 118 -15.86 21.76 12.69
C GLY A 118 -15.26 20.68 11.79
N TYR A 119 -14.95 21.00 10.53
CA TYR A 119 -14.27 20.12 9.58
C TYR A 119 -13.39 20.92 8.63
N MET A 120 -12.42 20.25 8.04
CA MET A 120 -11.58 20.78 6.98
C MET A 120 -11.34 19.72 5.93
N ASP A 121 -11.46 20.08 4.68
CA ASP A 121 -11.08 19.21 3.59
C ASP A 121 -9.61 19.43 3.23
N VAL A 122 -8.91 18.32 3.06
CA VAL A 122 -7.51 18.27 2.68
C VAL A 122 -7.39 17.46 1.42
N GLU A 123 -6.89 18.06 0.36
CA GLU A 123 -6.54 17.37 -0.88
C GLU A 123 -5.09 16.93 -0.82
N LEU A 124 -4.88 15.62 -0.88
CA LEU A 124 -3.56 14.99 -0.91
C LEU A 124 -3.20 14.62 -2.35
N THR A 125 -1.98 14.95 -2.76
CA THR A 125 -1.42 14.48 -4.03
C THR A 125 -0.53 13.26 -3.77
N VAL A 126 -0.93 12.14 -4.32
CA VAL A 126 -0.26 10.84 -4.18
C VAL A 126 0.47 10.51 -5.46
N VAL A 127 1.78 10.32 -5.39
CA VAL A 127 2.64 9.93 -6.51
C VAL A 127 2.95 8.46 -6.42
N ILE A 128 2.70 7.74 -7.50
CA ILE A 128 2.86 6.30 -7.59
C ILE A 128 3.84 5.99 -8.72
N GLU A 129 5.01 5.48 -8.36
CA GLU A 129 6.03 5.13 -9.35
C GLU A 129 5.64 3.89 -10.16
N TYR A 130 5.04 2.92 -9.49
CA TYR A 130 4.57 1.70 -10.11
C TYR A 130 3.08 1.49 -9.82
N PRO A 131 2.18 2.02 -10.67
CA PRO A 131 0.75 2.06 -10.40
C PRO A 131 0.07 0.70 -10.61
N MET A 132 0.44 -0.26 -9.78
CA MET A 132 -0.17 -1.58 -9.71
C MET A 132 -0.48 -1.96 -8.27
N TRP A 133 -1.67 -2.52 -8.06
CA TRP A 133 -2.06 -3.05 -6.78
C TRP A 133 -1.32 -4.36 -6.49
N ILE A 134 -0.74 -4.46 -5.31
CA ILE A 134 -0.02 -5.63 -4.81
C ILE A 134 -0.91 -6.31 -3.78
N GLY A 135 -1.22 -7.59 -3.99
CA GLY A 135 -1.98 -8.37 -3.02
C GLY A 135 -1.09 -8.85 -1.89
N GLU A 136 -1.49 -8.63 -0.65
CA GLU A 136 -0.83 -9.15 0.54
C GLU A 136 -1.65 -10.32 1.09
N ASN A 137 -1.09 -11.52 0.99
CA ASN A 137 -1.70 -12.72 1.53
C ASN A 137 -0.74 -13.34 2.55
N SER A 138 -1.21 -13.51 3.77
CA SER A 138 -0.48 -14.26 4.78
C SER A 138 -0.85 -15.74 4.72
N TYR A 139 0.14 -16.60 4.59
CA TYR A 139 -0.05 -18.04 4.65
C TYR A 139 0.60 -18.57 5.92
N THR A 140 -0.18 -19.19 6.77
CA THR A 140 0.34 -19.90 7.95
C THR A 140 0.57 -21.35 7.58
N PHE A 141 1.83 -21.74 7.51
CA PHE A 141 2.18 -23.14 7.32
C PHE A 141 2.21 -23.84 8.69
N HIS A 142 1.25 -24.73 8.89
CA HIS A 142 1.29 -25.61 10.04
C HIS A 142 2.16 -26.82 9.68
N SER A 143 3.19 -27.06 10.49
CA SER A 143 3.89 -28.32 10.41
C SER A 143 2.90 -29.42 10.83
N TYR A 144 2.51 -30.27 9.91
CA TYR A 144 1.88 -31.55 10.30
C TYR A 144 2.92 -32.32 11.09
N GLY A 145 2.66 -32.49 12.38
CA GLY A 145 3.46 -33.38 13.21
C GLY A 145 3.47 -34.75 12.57
N ILE A 146 4.55 -35.10 11.91
CA ILE A 146 4.80 -36.47 11.48
C ILE A 146 4.96 -37.23 12.79
N SER A 147 4.04 -38.17 13.04
CA SER A 147 4.17 -39.06 14.18
C SER A 147 5.55 -39.70 14.15
N SER A 148 6.16 -39.80 15.29
CA SER A 148 7.57 -40.12 15.55
C SER A 148 8.11 -41.44 14.99
N ASN A 149 7.37 -42.12 14.11
CA ASN A 149 7.73 -43.42 13.60
C ASN A 149 8.08 -43.52 12.10
N ASP A 150 7.91 -42.44 11.36
CA ASP A 150 8.33 -42.43 9.96
C ASP A 150 9.76 -41.92 9.79
N ASN A 151 10.72 -42.81 10.01
CA ASN A 151 12.09 -42.62 9.55
C ASN A 151 12.07 -42.60 8.00
N LYS A 152 11.91 -41.46 7.38
CA LYS A 152 12.18 -41.31 5.94
C LYS A 152 13.68 -41.54 5.73
N ARG A 153 14.01 -42.78 5.44
CA ARG A 153 15.34 -43.14 4.94
C ARG A 153 15.38 -42.83 3.45
N TYR A 154 16.14 -41.81 3.09
CA TYR A 154 16.56 -41.70 1.70
C TYR A 154 17.45 -42.89 1.37
N PRO A 155 17.29 -43.52 0.18
CA PRO A 155 18.07 -44.68 -0.16
C PRO A 155 19.56 -44.35 -0.13
N GLY A 156 20.20 -45.00 0.69
CA GLY A 156 21.55 -45.39 1.08
C GLY A 156 22.79 -44.72 0.54
N LYS A 157 22.78 -43.49 -0.02
CA LYS A 157 23.99 -42.81 -0.50
C LYS A 157 24.23 -41.39 0.01
N TYR A 158 23.38 -40.85 0.91
CA TYR A 158 23.62 -39.54 1.51
C TYR A 158 23.93 -39.70 3.00
N PRO A 159 25.04 -39.12 3.49
CA PRO A 159 25.50 -39.32 4.87
C PRO A 159 24.71 -38.50 5.91
N TYR A 160 23.63 -37.82 5.53
CA TYR A 160 22.90 -36.95 6.44
C TYR A 160 21.60 -37.60 6.93
N ARG A 161 21.54 -37.82 8.23
CA ARG A 161 20.29 -38.14 8.94
C ARG A 161 19.60 -36.82 9.30
N TYR A 162 18.42 -36.58 8.74
CA TYR A 162 17.55 -35.55 9.27
C TYR A 162 16.93 -36.06 10.58
N ALA A 163 17.17 -35.35 11.67
CA ALA A 163 16.59 -35.72 12.97
C ALA A 163 15.06 -35.55 12.88
N ASN A 164 14.35 -36.59 13.29
CA ASN A 164 12.90 -36.52 13.48
C ASN A 164 12.61 -35.50 14.60
N GLY A 165 11.72 -34.55 14.34
CA GLY A 165 11.22 -33.64 15.36
C GLY A 165 11.62 -32.17 15.19
N MET A 166 12.36 -31.79 14.15
CA MET A 166 12.54 -30.37 13.86
C MET A 166 11.34 -29.84 13.07
N THR A 167 10.59 -28.97 13.70
CA THR A 167 9.61 -28.11 13.02
C THR A 167 10.38 -27.05 12.24
N SER A 168 10.51 -27.24 10.95
CA SER A 168 11.07 -26.23 10.08
C SER A 168 9.92 -25.45 9.41
N ASN A 169 9.85 -24.17 9.69
CA ASN A 169 9.00 -23.26 8.96
C ASN A 169 9.77 -22.84 7.70
N TYR A 170 9.27 -23.21 6.54
CA TYR A 170 9.77 -22.69 5.27
C TYR A 170 8.92 -21.49 4.88
N ILE A 171 9.57 -20.36 4.72
CA ILE A 171 9.01 -19.18 4.05
C ILE A 171 9.52 -19.25 2.61
N ILE A 172 8.61 -19.32 1.69
CA ILE A 172 8.89 -19.17 0.25
C ILE A 172 8.47 -17.79 -0.17
#